data_708e8d11369d8d708a11ffceb572699f
#
_entry.id   708e8d11369d8d708a11ffceb572699f
#
_cell.length_a   1.000
_cell.length_b   1.000
_cell.length_c   1.000
_cell.angle_alpha   90.00
_cell.angle_beta   90.00
_cell.angle_gamma   90.00
#
_symmetry.space_group_name_H-M   'P 1'
#
loop_
_entity.id
_entity.type
_entity.pdbx_description
1 polymer ?
#
loop_
_entity_poly.entity_id
_entity_poly.type
_entity_poly.pdbx_seq_one_letter_code
_entity_poly.pdbx_strand_id
1 'polypeptide(L)'
;LVSAFAALGEPLVFPVHPRTRKRISELESFASGDRPADPLRLIEPVGYLDMLVLEQNARLILTDSGGVQREAYFLGVPCVTVLTETLWPETEKAGWNVVVGTDIDAIKHAVHDHTWPVTPPEPIFGTGHAAEEIVRLLE
;
A
#
# COMPACT_ATOMS: atom_id res chain seq x y z
N LEU A 1 0.08 0.02 -14.78
CA LEU A 1 -0.30 -0.28 -13.39
C LEU A 1 -1.81 -0.41 -13.22
N VAL A 2 -2.63 0.60 -13.60
CA VAL A 2 -4.10 0.55 -13.40
C VAL A 2 -4.72 -0.66 -14.11
N SER A 3 -4.27 -0.99 -15.33
CA SER A 3 -4.69 -2.20 -16.04
C SER A 3 -4.27 -3.49 -15.31
N ALA A 4 -3.09 -3.46 -14.66
CA ALA A 4 -2.63 -4.57 -13.83
C ALA A 4 -3.55 -4.75 -12.61
N PHE A 5 -3.91 -3.67 -11.95
CA PHE A 5 -4.80 -3.70 -10.78
C PHE A 5 -6.19 -4.23 -11.13
N ALA A 6 -6.77 -3.80 -12.25
CA ALA A 6 -8.03 -4.34 -12.74
C ALA A 6 -7.94 -5.85 -13.07
N ALA A 7 -6.77 -6.32 -13.51
CA ALA A 7 -6.51 -7.72 -13.86
C ALA A 7 -6.21 -8.64 -12.66
N LEU A 8 -6.12 -8.10 -11.43
CA LEU A 8 -5.93 -8.89 -10.21
C LEU A 8 -7.16 -9.74 -9.87
N GLY A 9 -8.36 -9.31 -10.30
CA GLY A 9 -9.62 -10.00 -9.96
C GLY A 9 -10.03 -9.90 -8.50
N GLU A 10 -9.32 -9.09 -7.71
CA GLU A 10 -9.57 -8.85 -6.29
C GLU A 10 -10.29 -7.51 -6.08
N PRO A 11 -11.17 -7.39 -5.07
CA PRO A 11 -11.73 -6.11 -4.70
C PRO A 11 -10.61 -5.14 -4.29
N LEU A 12 -10.46 -4.05 -5.03
CA LEU A 12 -9.42 -3.06 -4.81
C LEU A 12 -10.03 -1.67 -4.64
N VAL A 13 -9.71 -1.00 -3.54
CA VAL A 13 -10.10 0.40 -3.28
C VAL A 13 -8.88 1.28 -3.53
N PHE A 14 -9.02 2.25 -4.42
CA PHE A 14 -7.94 3.15 -4.78
C PHE A 14 -8.35 4.62 -4.55
N PRO A 15 -7.96 5.24 -3.42
CA PRO A 15 -8.06 6.67 -3.21
C PRO A 15 -7.16 7.40 -4.22
N VAL A 16 -7.75 8.14 -5.16
CA VAL A 16 -7.02 8.66 -6.31
C VAL A 16 -6.84 10.17 -6.21
N HIS A 17 -5.57 10.61 -6.19
CA HIS A 17 -5.26 12.02 -6.25
C HIS A 17 -5.82 12.65 -7.57
N PRO A 18 -6.37 13.89 -7.57
CA PRO A 18 -7.00 14.50 -8.75
C PRO A 18 -6.13 14.49 -10.01
N ARG A 19 -4.81 14.67 -9.86
CA ARG A 19 -3.85 14.60 -10.99
C ARG A 19 -3.80 13.19 -11.61
N THR A 20 -3.83 12.16 -10.79
CA THR A 20 -3.81 10.76 -11.23
C THR A 20 -5.15 10.40 -11.87
N ARG A 21 -6.27 10.85 -11.29
CA ARG A 21 -7.61 10.65 -11.85
C ARG A 21 -7.72 11.21 -13.28
N LYS A 22 -7.21 12.42 -13.50
CA LYS A 22 -7.16 13.04 -14.85
C LYS A 22 -6.39 12.14 -15.83
N ARG A 23 -5.24 11.61 -15.45
CA ARG A 23 -4.45 10.70 -16.31
C ARG A 23 -5.17 9.37 -16.57
N ILE A 24 -5.85 8.83 -15.57
CA ILE A 24 -6.63 7.58 -15.73
C ILE A 24 -7.78 7.81 -16.71
N SER A 25 -8.50 8.94 -16.63
CA SER A 25 -9.61 9.24 -17.54
C SER A 25 -9.18 9.49 -19.00
N GLU A 26 -7.93 9.85 -19.22
CA GLU A 26 -7.34 10.01 -20.55
C GLU A 26 -6.99 8.65 -21.21
N LEU A 27 -6.95 7.57 -20.43
CA LEU A 27 -6.74 6.21 -20.92
C LEU A 27 -8.10 5.65 -21.39
N GLU A 28 -8.30 5.49 -22.69
CA GLU A 28 -9.57 5.04 -23.31
C GLU A 28 -10.15 3.73 -22.70
N SER A 29 -9.29 2.90 -22.12
CA SER A 29 -9.70 1.65 -21.45
C SER A 29 -10.50 1.85 -20.15
N PHE A 30 -10.52 3.05 -19.58
CA PHE A 30 -11.20 3.41 -18.33
C PHE A 30 -12.40 4.37 -18.53
N ALA A 31 -12.72 4.71 -19.78
CA ALA A 31 -13.86 5.58 -20.11
C ALA A 31 -15.25 4.97 -19.86
N SER A 32 -15.31 3.71 -19.45
CA SER A 32 -16.56 3.01 -19.16
C SER A 32 -16.84 2.90 -17.67
N GLY A 33 -16.98 4.06 -17.02
CA GLY A 33 -17.61 4.34 -15.74
C GLY A 33 -17.78 3.22 -14.71
N ASP A 34 -17.89 3.59 -13.46
CA ASP A 34 -18.24 2.73 -12.31
C ASP A 34 -19.24 1.61 -12.69
N ARG A 35 -18.71 0.48 -13.15
CA ARG A 35 -19.53 -0.72 -13.26
C ARG A 35 -19.63 -1.31 -11.86
N PRO A 36 -20.82 -1.60 -11.33
CA PRO A 36 -20.98 -2.23 -10.02
C PRO A 36 -20.24 -3.56 -9.86
N ALA A 37 -19.82 -4.16 -10.98
CA ALA A 37 -19.07 -5.42 -11.04
C ALA A 37 -17.56 -5.24 -11.27
N ASP A 38 -17.05 -4.00 -11.34
CA ASP A 38 -15.60 -3.79 -11.49
C ASP A 38 -14.92 -3.99 -10.13
N PRO A 39 -13.93 -4.89 -10.01
CA PRO A 39 -13.20 -5.10 -8.77
C PRO A 39 -12.42 -3.85 -8.33
N LEU A 40 -12.05 -2.96 -9.25
CA LEU A 40 -11.33 -1.72 -8.97
C LEU A 40 -12.29 -0.55 -8.72
N ARG A 41 -12.32 -0.08 -7.48
CA ARG A 41 -13.08 1.11 -7.06
C ARG A 41 -12.16 2.33 -6.93
N LEU A 42 -12.32 3.30 -7.82
CA LEU A 42 -11.66 4.61 -7.72
C LEU A 42 -12.50 5.51 -6.82
N ILE A 43 -11.94 5.92 -5.67
CA ILE A 43 -12.61 6.84 -4.74
C ILE A 43 -11.89 8.20 -4.72
N GLU A 44 -12.56 9.23 -4.18
CA GLU A 44 -11.93 10.52 -3.92
C GLU A 44 -10.82 10.38 -2.86
N PRO A 45 -9.82 11.29 -2.84
CA PRO A 45 -8.83 11.34 -1.78
C PRO A 45 -9.53 11.43 -0.43
N VAL A 46 -9.07 10.62 0.51
CA VAL A 46 -9.58 10.58 1.89
C VAL A 46 -8.66 11.32 2.85
N GLY A 47 -9.16 11.68 4.02
CA GLY A 47 -8.35 12.23 5.09
C GLY A 47 -7.38 11.19 5.67
N TYR A 48 -6.36 11.66 6.43
CA TYR A 48 -5.34 10.78 6.97
C TYR A 48 -5.91 9.66 7.86
N LEU A 49 -6.85 9.99 8.74
CA LEU A 49 -7.46 8.99 9.63
C LEU A 49 -8.30 7.97 8.87
N ASP A 50 -9.02 8.42 7.83
CA ASP A 50 -9.79 7.51 6.98
C ASP A 50 -8.85 6.59 6.17
N MET A 51 -7.68 7.12 5.74
CA MET A 51 -6.67 6.31 5.06
C MET A 51 -6.14 5.20 5.98
N LEU A 52 -5.81 5.51 7.23
CA LEU A 52 -5.38 4.51 8.21
C LEU A 52 -6.46 3.44 8.46
N VAL A 53 -7.75 3.82 8.46
CA VAL A 53 -8.86 2.86 8.57
C VAL A 53 -8.92 1.93 7.35
N LEU A 54 -8.73 2.47 6.14
CA LEU A 54 -8.65 1.66 4.93
C LEU A 54 -7.47 0.69 4.98
N GLU A 55 -6.30 1.18 5.35
CA GLU A 55 -5.07 0.38 5.49
C GLU A 55 -5.23 -0.74 6.51
N GLN A 56 -5.74 -0.42 7.71
CA GLN A 56 -5.93 -1.39 8.78
C GLN A 56 -6.90 -2.52 8.43
N ASN A 57 -7.87 -2.25 7.56
CA ASN A 57 -8.89 -3.22 7.13
C ASN A 57 -8.56 -3.87 5.79
N ALA A 58 -7.42 -3.54 5.18
CA ALA A 58 -6.97 -4.17 3.95
C ALA A 58 -6.35 -5.55 4.23
N ARG A 59 -6.58 -6.50 3.34
CA ARG A 59 -5.85 -7.77 3.33
C ARG A 59 -4.39 -7.58 2.93
N LEU A 60 -4.14 -6.61 2.05
CA LEU A 60 -2.85 -6.29 1.48
C LEU A 60 -2.89 -4.86 0.92
N ILE A 61 -1.77 -4.17 0.99
CA ILE A 61 -1.62 -2.80 0.48
C ILE A 61 -0.67 -2.81 -0.73
N LEU A 62 -1.10 -2.16 -1.83
CA LEU A 62 -0.27 -1.87 -3.00
C LEU A 62 0.07 -0.38 -2.99
N THR A 63 1.35 -0.02 -2.94
CA THR A 63 1.73 1.40 -2.82
C THR A 63 3.07 1.75 -3.45
N ASP A 64 3.21 3.00 -3.87
CA ASP A 64 4.48 3.67 -4.20
C ASP A 64 4.90 4.68 -3.12
N SER A 65 4.10 4.85 -2.07
CA SER A 65 4.34 5.81 -0.99
C SER A 65 5.20 5.22 0.13
N GLY A 66 6.34 5.86 0.44
CA GLY A 66 7.17 5.48 1.58
C GLY A 66 6.46 5.64 2.94
N GLY A 67 5.53 6.59 3.06
CA GLY A 67 4.69 6.74 4.27
C GLY A 67 3.82 5.52 4.49
N VAL A 68 3.05 5.15 3.48
CA VAL A 68 2.13 4.00 3.51
C VAL A 68 2.86 2.68 3.73
N GLN A 69 4.09 2.51 3.21
CA GLN A 69 4.92 1.33 3.49
C GLN A 69 5.18 1.15 5.00
N ARG A 70 5.48 2.24 5.71
CA ARG A 70 5.69 2.21 7.16
C ARG A 70 4.39 2.02 7.93
N GLU A 71 3.32 2.71 7.51
CA GLU A 71 1.99 2.59 8.11
C GLU A 71 1.49 1.14 8.00
N ALA A 72 1.61 0.51 6.84
CA ALA A 72 1.33 -0.90 6.63
C ALA A 72 2.09 -1.80 7.63
N TYR A 73 3.39 -1.55 7.81
CA TYR A 73 4.20 -2.28 8.77
C TYR A 73 3.70 -2.12 10.21
N PHE A 74 3.43 -0.89 10.66
CA PHE A 74 2.89 -0.63 11.99
C PHE A 74 1.53 -1.28 12.24
N LEU A 75 0.70 -1.34 11.20
CA LEU A 75 -0.62 -1.97 11.24
C LEU A 75 -0.58 -3.50 11.13
N GLY A 76 0.59 -4.09 10.80
CA GLY A 76 0.72 -5.51 10.54
C GLY A 76 -0.05 -5.95 9.29
N VAL A 77 -0.10 -5.10 8.28
CA VAL A 77 -0.73 -5.37 7.00
C VAL A 77 0.34 -5.60 5.93
N PRO A 78 0.30 -6.70 5.18
CA PRO A 78 1.23 -6.97 4.10
C PRO A 78 1.27 -5.84 3.07
N CYS A 79 2.49 -5.50 2.61
CA CYS A 79 2.70 -4.41 1.66
C CYS A 79 3.42 -4.89 0.39
N VAL A 80 2.93 -4.48 -0.76
CA VAL A 80 3.59 -4.65 -2.06
C VAL A 80 3.97 -3.28 -2.59
N THR A 81 5.28 -3.05 -2.70
CA THR A 81 5.83 -1.77 -3.16
C THR A 81 6.02 -1.80 -4.67
N VAL A 82 5.27 -0.95 -5.38
CA VAL A 82 5.30 -0.83 -6.85
C VAL A 82 6.36 0.19 -7.33
N LEU A 83 7.54 0.11 -6.72
CA LEU A 83 8.75 0.85 -7.08
C LEU A 83 9.87 -0.13 -7.37
N THR A 84 10.99 0.35 -7.91
CA THR A 84 12.21 -0.44 -8.15
C THR A 84 13.03 -0.67 -6.88
N GLU A 85 12.78 0.13 -5.84
CA GLU A 85 13.44 0.05 -4.54
C GLU A 85 12.51 0.57 -3.45
N THR A 86 12.75 0.18 -2.20
CA THR A 86 12.04 0.71 -1.04
C THR A 86 12.90 1.71 -0.27
N LEU A 87 12.25 2.70 0.35
CA LEU A 87 12.89 3.61 1.32
C LEU A 87 13.08 2.94 2.70
N TRP A 88 12.45 1.78 2.90
CA TRP A 88 12.40 1.06 4.19
C TRP A 88 12.81 -0.40 4.03
N PRO A 89 14.10 -0.68 3.75
CA PRO A 89 14.58 -2.05 3.56
C PRO A 89 14.37 -2.94 4.78
N GLU A 90 14.16 -2.35 5.96
CA GLU A 90 13.85 -3.08 7.19
C GLU A 90 12.51 -3.81 7.08
N THR A 91 11.50 -3.20 6.44
CA THR A 91 10.17 -3.82 6.25
C THR A 91 10.23 -5.02 5.30
N GLU A 92 11.10 -4.95 4.28
CA GLU A 92 11.35 -6.02 3.35
C GLU A 92 12.11 -7.18 4.03
N LYS A 93 13.17 -6.87 4.80
CA LYS A 93 13.92 -7.87 5.59
C LYS A 93 13.05 -8.57 6.63
N ALA A 94 12.07 -7.85 7.19
CA ALA A 94 11.09 -8.42 8.12
C ALA A 94 10.01 -9.26 7.43
N GLY A 95 9.99 -9.32 6.09
CA GLY A 95 9.03 -10.09 5.29
C GLY A 95 7.64 -9.45 5.16
N TRP A 96 7.46 -8.21 5.61
CA TRP A 96 6.19 -7.50 5.57
C TRP A 96 6.01 -6.60 4.33
N ASN A 97 7.06 -6.48 3.52
CA ASN A 97 7.05 -5.71 2.28
C ASN A 97 7.76 -6.47 1.16
N VAL A 98 7.21 -6.45 -0.03
CA VAL A 98 7.81 -7.03 -1.24
C VAL A 98 7.90 -5.95 -2.31
N VAL A 99 9.10 -5.74 -2.83
CA VAL A 99 9.36 -4.74 -3.89
C VAL A 99 9.29 -5.42 -5.25
N VAL A 100 8.32 -4.99 -6.07
CA VAL A 100 8.00 -5.66 -7.36
C VAL A 100 8.18 -4.76 -8.59
N GLY A 101 8.45 -3.48 -8.39
CA GLY A 101 8.48 -2.53 -9.50
C GLY A 101 7.11 -2.39 -10.16
N THR A 102 7.13 -2.24 -11.49
CA THR A 102 5.90 -2.11 -12.30
C THR A 102 5.61 -3.35 -13.14
N ASP A 103 6.28 -4.45 -12.85
CA ASP A 103 6.08 -5.73 -13.52
C ASP A 103 4.75 -6.36 -13.11
N ILE A 104 3.89 -6.65 -14.09
CA ILE A 104 2.53 -7.10 -13.84
C ILE A 104 2.50 -8.52 -13.25
N ASP A 105 3.38 -9.39 -13.70
CA ASP A 105 3.41 -10.78 -13.23
C ASP A 105 4.01 -10.85 -11.82
N ALA A 106 5.00 -10.03 -11.51
CA ALA A 106 5.53 -9.88 -10.15
C ALA A 106 4.48 -9.34 -9.19
N ILE A 107 3.67 -8.35 -9.60
CA ILE A 107 2.56 -7.83 -8.79
C ILE A 107 1.52 -8.94 -8.53
N LYS A 108 1.10 -9.69 -9.56
CA LYS A 108 0.16 -10.79 -9.40
C LYS A 108 0.67 -11.87 -8.47
N HIS A 109 1.93 -12.27 -8.64
CA HIS A 109 2.56 -13.27 -7.77
C HIS A 109 2.60 -12.78 -6.31
N ALA A 110 2.98 -11.54 -6.06
CA ALA A 110 3.00 -10.98 -4.72
C ALA A 110 1.61 -10.92 -4.06
N VAL A 111 0.56 -10.67 -4.85
CA VAL A 111 -0.82 -10.59 -4.35
C VAL A 111 -1.43 -11.97 -4.06
N HIS A 112 -1.16 -12.97 -4.90
CA HIS A 112 -1.86 -14.26 -4.86
C HIS A 112 -1.04 -15.39 -4.24
N ASP A 113 0.27 -15.42 -4.50
CA ASP A 113 1.10 -16.60 -4.22
C ASP A 113 2.14 -16.36 -3.12
N HIS A 114 2.39 -15.10 -2.72
CA HIS A 114 3.39 -14.81 -1.71
C HIS A 114 2.91 -15.23 -0.31
N THR A 115 3.83 -15.82 0.46
CA THR A 115 3.55 -16.20 1.85
C THR A 115 3.95 -15.08 2.79
N TRP A 116 2.97 -14.49 3.45
CA TRP A 116 3.15 -13.40 4.40
C TRP A 116 3.35 -13.89 5.84
N PRO A 117 4.05 -13.11 6.70
CA PRO A 117 4.17 -13.44 8.12
C PRO A 117 2.79 -13.53 8.80
N VAL A 118 2.66 -14.45 9.76
CA VAL A 118 1.46 -14.63 10.57
C VAL A 118 1.61 -14.09 12.00
N THR A 119 2.83 -13.76 12.40
CA THR A 119 3.13 -13.14 13.70
C THR A 119 3.15 -11.62 13.57
N PRO A 120 2.74 -10.87 14.60
CA PRO A 120 2.83 -9.41 14.56
C PRO A 120 4.25 -8.92 14.22
N PRO A 121 4.39 -7.78 13.52
CA PRO A 121 5.70 -7.25 13.17
C PRO A 121 6.46 -6.80 14.42
N GLU A 122 7.78 -7.02 14.41
CA GLU A 122 8.68 -6.52 15.45
C GLU A 122 8.74 -4.98 15.43
N PRO A 123 8.94 -4.30 16.57
CA PRO A 123 8.95 -2.83 16.66
C PRO A 123 10.27 -2.22 16.14
N ILE A 124 10.65 -2.53 14.89
CA ILE A 124 11.92 -2.10 14.27
C ILE A 124 12.08 -0.57 14.13
N PHE A 125 10.98 0.17 14.21
CA PHE A 125 10.98 1.64 14.17
C PHE A 125 10.79 2.27 15.56
N GLY A 126 10.98 1.49 16.63
CA GLY A 126 10.83 1.94 18.02
C GLY A 126 9.45 1.68 18.61
N THR A 127 9.27 2.15 19.84
CA THR A 127 8.12 1.83 20.69
C THR A 127 7.07 2.95 20.75
N GLY A 128 7.24 4.03 20.00
CA GLY A 128 6.35 5.20 20.03
C GLY A 128 6.70 6.24 21.11
N HIS A 129 7.77 6.02 21.90
CA HIS A 129 8.18 6.90 23.00
C HIS A 129 9.39 7.79 22.67
N ALA A 130 9.61 8.09 21.39
CA ALA A 130 10.77 8.87 20.95
C ALA A 130 10.82 10.27 21.58
N ALA A 131 9.69 10.92 21.82
CA ALA A 131 9.63 12.24 22.44
C ALA A 131 10.17 12.22 23.88
N GLU A 132 9.75 11.25 24.69
CA GLU A 132 10.22 11.06 26.06
C GLU A 132 11.71 10.72 26.11
N GLU A 133 12.18 9.90 25.18
CA GLU A 133 13.59 9.53 25.07
C GLU A 133 14.46 10.74 24.70
N ILE A 134 14.01 11.57 23.74
CA ILE A 134 14.71 12.81 23.37
C ILE A 134 14.80 13.77 24.56
N VAL A 135 13.70 13.97 25.29
CA VAL A 135 13.73 14.86 26.49
C VAL A 135 14.74 14.37 27.51
N ARG A 136 14.79 13.06 27.81
CA ARG A 136 15.77 12.48 28.76
C ARG A 136 17.23 12.66 28.32
N LEU A 137 17.49 12.72 27.01
CA LEU A 137 18.85 12.94 26.50
C LEU A 137 19.28 14.41 26.57
N LEU A 138 18.33 15.34 26.72
CA LEU A 138 18.57 16.79 26.79
C LEU A 138 18.67 17.31 28.24
N GLU A 139 18.26 16.53 29.23
CA GLU A 139 18.42 16.77 30.68
C GLU A 139 19.78 16.29 31.20
#